data_50fef7f0052d8d32f454177bb2c36d14
#
_entry.id   50fef7f0052d8d32f454177bb2c36d14
#
_cell.length_a   1.000
_cell.length_b   1.000
_cell.length_c   1.000
_cell.angle_alpha   90.00
_cell.angle_beta   90.00
_cell.angle_gamma   90.00
#
_symmetry.space_group_name_H-M   'P 1'
#
loop_
_entity.id
_entity.type
_entity.pdbx_description
1 polymer ?
#
loop_
_entity_poly.entity_id
_entity_poly.type
_entity_poly.pdbx_seq_one_letter_code
_entity_poly.pdbx_strand_id
1 'polypeptide(L)'
;KEYAAHRGVTFFSTAFDLDSIDLLQALDIPVWKIPSGEITNYPYLVRVAQMGKPILLSTGMSTRAEVEEAVDVLTTHGADRDRLCILHCNTEYPTPMQDVNLRAMAKLGDYLGTAFGYSDHTPGDTIAVAATALGARVLEKHFTLDRALPGPDHRASLEPGELKAMVTAIRHTEQALGDETKQPSPSEEKNKIIARKSLVAAKPIRAGERFTPENVTAKRPATGLSPMRWMDVLGRTAPRDFAEEELIEL
;
A
#
# COMPACT_ATOMS: atom_id res chain seq x y z
N LYS A 1 -15.53 23.98 11.91
CA LYS A 1 -15.23 24.09 10.48
C LYS A 1 -14.24 25.23 10.21
N GLU A 2 -14.54 26.48 10.62
CA GLU A 2 -13.68 27.65 10.37
C GLU A 2 -12.25 27.48 10.92
N TYR A 3 -12.11 27.02 12.15
CA TYR A 3 -10.79 26.80 12.74
C TYR A 3 -9.99 25.73 11.98
N ALA A 4 -10.62 24.61 11.57
CA ALA A 4 -9.99 23.59 10.75
C ALA A 4 -9.50 24.16 9.42
N ALA A 5 -10.34 24.95 8.73
CA ALA A 5 -9.97 25.63 7.49
C ALA A 5 -8.77 26.58 7.69
N HIS A 6 -8.75 27.36 8.79
CA HIS A 6 -7.61 28.23 9.13
C HIS A 6 -6.32 27.43 9.34
N ARG A 7 -6.42 26.18 9.81
CA ARG A 7 -5.28 25.28 10.03
C ARG A 7 -4.93 24.44 8.80
N GLY A 8 -5.61 24.60 7.67
CA GLY A 8 -5.41 23.81 6.45
C GLY A 8 -5.85 22.35 6.59
N VAL A 9 -6.76 22.05 7.54
CA VAL A 9 -7.31 20.71 7.77
C VAL A 9 -8.73 20.65 7.23
N THR A 10 -9.02 19.64 6.42
CA THR A 10 -10.38 19.38 5.92
C THR A 10 -11.26 18.89 7.06
N PHE A 11 -12.38 19.57 7.27
CA PHE A 11 -13.39 19.19 8.26
C PHE A 11 -14.57 18.52 7.61
N PHE A 12 -14.99 17.39 8.14
CA PHE A 12 -16.28 16.77 7.89
C PHE A 12 -16.76 16.05 9.15
N SER A 13 -18.01 15.59 9.14
CA SER A 13 -18.63 14.91 10.26
C SER A 13 -19.58 13.83 9.75
N THR A 14 -20.00 12.93 10.65
CA THR A 14 -20.93 11.85 10.39
C THR A 14 -22.31 12.23 10.92
N ALA A 15 -23.34 12.04 10.11
CA ALA A 15 -24.74 12.12 10.52
C ALA A 15 -25.23 10.72 10.99
N PHE A 16 -26.18 10.70 11.91
CA PHE A 16 -26.84 9.48 12.39
C PHE A 16 -28.37 9.53 12.22
N ASP A 17 -28.89 10.58 11.62
CA ASP A 17 -30.31 10.80 11.31
C ASP A 17 -30.45 11.80 10.13
N LEU A 18 -31.67 11.92 9.61
CA LEU A 18 -31.94 12.78 8.44
C LEU A 18 -31.80 14.28 8.75
N ASP A 19 -32.14 14.72 9.95
CA ASP A 19 -32.00 16.12 10.37
C ASP A 19 -30.53 16.52 10.45
N SER A 20 -29.68 15.61 10.94
CA SER A 20 -28.23 15.77 10.97
C SER A 20 -27.64 15.83 9.55
N ILE A 21 -28.17 15.08 8.58
CA ILE A 21 -27.77 15.19 7.17
C ILE A 21 -28.07 16.62 6.67
N ASP A 22 -29.26 17.15 6.93
CA ASP A 22 -29.61 18.50 6.49
C ASP A 22 -28.71 19.58 7.13
N LEU A 23 -28.37 19.42 8.40
CA LEU A 23 -27.39 20.29 9.07
C LEU A 23 -25.98 20.23 8.40
N LEU A 24 -25.49 19.02 8.12
CA LEU A 24 -24.17 18.86 7.49
C LEU A 24 -24.17 19.34 6.04
N GLN A 25 -25.30 19.23 5.34
CA GLN A 25 -25.48 19.82 4.02
C GLN A 25 -25.41 21.35 4.09
N ALA A 26 -26.09 21.97 5.05
CA ALA A 26 -26.02 23.42 5.27
C ALA A 26 -24.62 23.90 5.65
N LEU A 27 -23.85 23.08 6.35
CA LEU A 27 -22.45 23.33 6.62
C LEU A 27 -21.53 23.14 5.41
N ASP A 28 -22.03 22.63 4.30
CA ASP A 28 -21.27 22.35 3.09
C ASP A 28 -20.01 21.55 3.37
N ILE A 29 -20.17 20.34 3.91
CA ILE A 29 -19.04 19.40 4.12
C ILE A 29 -18.55 18.85 2.78
N PRO A 30 -17.23 18.61 2.59
CA PRO A 30 -16.67 18.20 1.30
C PRO A 30 -16.86 16.71 0.98
N VAL A 31 -17.12 15.87 1.98
CA VAL A 31 -17.25 14.42 1.86
C VAL A 31 -18.27 13.89 2.86
N TRP A 32 -19.06 12.92 2.45
CA TRP A 32 -19.97 12.20 3.33
C TRP A 32 -19.31 10.97 3.94
N LYS A 33 -19.41 10.83 5.25
CA LYS A 33 -19.03 9.60 5.96
C LYS A 33 -20.31 8.88 6.38
N ILE A 34 -20.49 7.66 5.89
CA ILE A 34 -21.56 6.76 6.30
C ILE A 34 -20.98 5.75 7.29
N PRO A 35 -21.42 5.73 8.56
CA PRO A 35 -20.92 4.81 9.56
C PRO A 35 -21.51 3.41 9.35
N SER A 36 -20.86 2.39 9.88
CA SER A 36 -21.27 0.98 9.71
C SER A 36 -22.70 0.70 10.13
N GLY A 37 -23.19 1.41 11.15
CA GLY A 37 -24.58 1.23 11.63
C GLY A 37 -25.65 1.68 10.64
N GLU A 38 -25.31 2.52 9.69
CA GLU A 38 -26.26 3.08 8.71
C GLU A 38 -26.23 2.35 7.35
N ILE A 39 -25.41 1.31 7.19
CA ILE A 39 -25.26 0.63 5.90
C ILE A 39 -26.54 -0.03 5.39
N THR A 40 -27.44 -0.41 6.27
CA THR A 40 -28.75 -1.01 5.95
C THR A 40 -29.90 0.01 6.04
N ASN A 41 -29.59 1.27 6.32
CA ASN A 41 -30.59 2.35 6.44
C ASN A 41 -30.92 2.93 5.08
N TYR A 42 -31.81 2.27 4.32
CA TYR A 42 -32.19 2.66 2.96
C TYR A 42 -32.52 4.16 2.80
N PRO A 43 -33.45 4.79 3.60
CA PRO A 43 -33.77 6.19 3.41
C PRO A 43 -32.58 7.11 3.68
N TYR A 44 -31.69 6.76 4.60
CA TYR A 44 -30.45 7.49 4.85
C TYR A 44 -29.49 7.41 3.64
N LEU A 45 -29.27 6.20 3.09
CA LEU A 45 -28.42 6.01 1.91
C LEU A 45 -28.93 6.80 0.71
N VAL A 46 -30.22 6.77 0.43
CA VAL A 46 -30.85 7.54 -0.64
C VAL A 46 -30.61 9.05 -0.45
N ARG A 47 -30.81 9.56 0.77
CA ARG A 47 -30.61 10.97 1.07
C ARG A 47 -29.17 11.41 0.84
N VAL A 48 -28.18 10.64 1.31
CA VAL A 48 -26.75 10.92 1.12
C VAL A 48 -26.35 10.83 -0.35
N ALA A 49 -26.85 9.85 -1.11
CA ALA A 49 -26.56 9.66 -2.53
C ALA A 49 -26.94 10.90 -3.36
N GLN A 50 -28.07 11.52 -3.04
CA GLN A 50 -28.58 12.72 -3.73
C GLN A 50 -27.73 13.98 -3.51
N MET A 51 -26.79 13.97 -2.56
CA MET A 51 -25.93 15.14 -2.29
C MET A 51 -24.81 15.34 -3.31
N GLY A 52 -24.49 14.35 -4.16
CA GLY A 52 -23.55 14.48 -5.26
C GLY A 52 -22.08 14.70 -4.84
N LYS A 53 -21.72 14.34 -3.61
CA LYS A 53 -20.35 14.48 -3.07
C LYS A 53 -19.67 13.10 -2.90
N PRO A 54 -18.34 13.05 -2.72
CA PRO A 54 -17.64 11.81 -2.39
C PRO A 54 -18.20 11.17 -1.11
N ILE A 55 -18.21 9.84 -1.07
CA ILE A 55 -18.76 9.07 0.06
C ILE A 55 -17.69 8.09 0.58
N LEU A 56 -17.50 8.08 1.89
CA LEU A 56 -16.76 7.05 2.62
C LEU A 56 -17.76 6.16 3.34
N LEU A 57 -17.89 4.90 2.91
CA LEU A 57 -18.83 3.93 3.47
C LEU A 57 -18.10 2.91 4.33
N SER A 58 -18.33 2.91 5.66
CA SER A 58 -17.83 1.88 6.56
C SER A 58 -18.71 0.64 6.55
N THR A 59 -18.08 -0.55 6.66
CA THR A 59 -18.73 -1.86 6.42
C THR A 59 -18.65 -2.81 7.62
N GLY A 60 -18.43 -2.28 8.82
CA GLY A 60 -18.44 -3.11 10.04
C GLY A 60 -19.76 -3.84 10.25
N MET A 61 -19.72 -5.05 10.80
CA MET A 61 -20.87 -5.93 11.02
C MET A 61 -21.59 -6.41 9.75
N SER A 62 -21.10 -6.07 8.55
CA SER A 62 -21.79 -6.36 7.30
C SER A 62 -21.20 -7.56 6.59
N THR A 63 -22.06 -8.31 5.95
CA THR A 63 -21.70 -9.30 4.92
C THR A 63 -21.38 -8.62 3.61
N ARG A 64 -20.70 -9.32 2.71
CA ARG A 64 -20.45 -8.83 1.35
C ARG A 64 -21.72 -8.43 0.62
N ALA A 65 -22.79 -9.25 0.73
CA ALA A 65 -24.06 -8.98 0.06
C ALA A 65 -24.71 -7.68 0.53
N GLU A 66 -24.66 -7.38 1.83
CA GLU A 66 -25.18 -6.12 2.37
C GLU A 66 -24.37 -4.90 1.90
N VAL A 67 -23.04 -5.06 1.75
CA VAL A 67 -22.20 -4.00 1.18
C VAL A 67 -22.54 -3.76 -0.29
N GLU A 68 -22.74 -4.82 -1.08
CA GLU A 68 -23.17 -4.74 -2.49
C GLU A 68 -24.51 -4.01 -2.59
N GLU A 69 -25.49 -4.39 -1.81
CA GLU A 69 -26.81 -3.77 -1.76
C GLU A 69 -26.73 -2.28 -1.43
N ALA A 70 -25.93 -1.91 -0.42
CA ALA A 70 -25.74 -0.51 -0.05
C ALA A 70 -25.10 0.30 -1.19
N VAL A 71 -24.07 -0.23 -1.87
CA VAL A 71 -23.43 0.40 -3.02
C VAL A 71 -24.42 0.56 -4.19
N ASP A 72 -25.25 -0.46 -4.44
CA ASP A 72 -26.29 -0.40 -5.48
C ASP A 72 -27.35 0.67 -5.18
N VAL A 73 -27.81 0.76 -3.93
CA VAL A 73 -28.71 1.82 -3.49
C VAL A 73 -28.08 3.20 -3.70
N LEU A 74 -26.84 3.41 -3.26
CA LEU A 74 -26.14 4.68 -3.41
C LEU A 74 -25.98 5.07 -4.89
N THR A 75 -25.54 4.14 -5.74
CA THR A 75 -25.30 4.44 -7.17
C THR A 75 -26.60 4.64 -7.95
N THR A 76 -27.64 3.88 -7.66
CA THR A 76 -28.96 4.03 -8.30
C THR A 76 -29.59 5.38 -7.98
N HIS A 77 -29.29 5.97 -6.81
CA HIS A 77 -29.88 7.22 -6.36
C HIS A 77 -28.94 8.44 -6.55
N GLY A 78 -27.88 8.31 -7.34
CA GLY A 78 -27.10 9.45 -7.81
C GLY A 78 -25.68 9.58 -7.28
N ALA A 79 -25.20 8.65 -6.44
CA ALA A 79 -23.80 8.62 -6.07
C ALA A 79 -22.94 8.16 -7.25
N ASP A 80 -21.85 8.85 -7.48
CA ASP A 80 -20.83 8.47 -8.46
C ASP A 80 -19.94 7.36 -7.89
N ARG A 81 -19.91 6.20 -8.55
CA ARG A 81 -19.13 5.03 -8.12
C ARG A 81 -17.63 5.35 -7.99
N ASP A 82 -17.09 6.17 -8.88
CA ASP A 82 -15.67 6.56 -8.87
C ASP A 82 -15.33 7.47 -7.68
N ARG A 83 -16.34 8.00 -7.00
CA ARG A 83 -16.22 8.83 -5.80
C ARG A 83 -16.66 8.13 -4.52
N LEU A 84 -16.87 6.80 -4.59
CA LEU A 84 -17.09 5.95 -3.42
C LEU A 84 -15.75 5.37 -2.94
N CYS A 85 -15.56 5.35 -1.63
CA CYS A 85 -14.49 4.59 -0.99
C CYS A 85 -15.09 3.71 0.11
N ILE A 86 -14.88 2.42 0.01
CA ILE A 86 -15.37 1.44 0.96
C ILE A 86 -14.34 1.24 2.06
N LEU A 87 -14.71 1.49 3.31
CA LEU A 87 -13.84 1.30 4.45
C LEU A 87 -14.18 -0.02 5.15
N HIS A 88 -13.30 -1.01 5.00
CA HIS A 88 -13.38 -2.21 5.82
C HIS A 88 -13.09 -1.85 7.28
N CYS A 89 -13.81 -2.42 8.21
CA CYS A 89 -13.59 -2.19 9.64
C CYS A 89 -14.22 -3.31 10.51
N ASN A 90 -13.78 -3.36 11.75
CA ASN A 90 -14.42 -4.11 12.82
C ASN A 90 -14.96 -3.12 13.84
N THR A 91 -16.09 -3.44 14.50
CA THR A 91 -16.78 -2.53 15.42
C THR A 91 -16.47 -2.82 16.90
N GLU A 92 -15.45 -3.61 17.21
CA GLU A 92 -14.93 -3.76 18.57
C GLU A 92 -13.81 -2.72 18.83
N TYR A 93 -13.81 -2.10 20.00
CA TYR A 93 -12.93 -1.01 20.42
C TYR A 93 -12.17 -1.36 21.71
N PRO A 94 -10.90 -1.82 21.67
CA PRO A 94 -10.07 -2.04 20.49
C PRO A 94 -10.38 -3.35 19.75
N THR A 95 -10.18 -3.37 18.44
CA THR A 95 -10.33 -4.57 17.61
C THR A 95 -9.25 -5.61 17.94
N PRO A 96 -9.61 -6.88 18.20
CA PRO A 96 -8.65 -7.98 18.29
C PRO A 96 -7.95 -8.23 16.95
N MET A 97 -6.63 -8.46 16.96
CA MET A 97 -5.83 -8.60 15.74
C MET A 97 -6.32 -9.73 14.81
N GLN A 98 -6.80 -10.84 15.35
CA GLN A 98 -7.34 -11.97 14.57
C GLN A 98 -8.65 -11.63 13.82
N ASP A 99 -9.36 -10.57 14.21
CA ASP A 99 -10.64 -10.18 13.64
C ASP A 99 -10.51 -9.05 12.59
N VAL A 100 -9.28 -8.57 12.34
CA VAL A 100 -8.98 -7.46 11.40
C VAL A 100 -9.28 -7.83 9.94
N ASN A 101 -8.87 -9.01 9.48
CA ASN A 101 -9.10 -9.55 8.14
C ASN A 101 -8.79 -8.58 6.98
N LEU A 102 -7.58 -8.04 6.92
CA LEU A 102 -7.16 -7.09 5.87
C LEU A 102 -7.31 -7.63 4.42
N ARG A 103 -7.30 -8.95 4.23
CA ARG A 103 -7.53 -9.52 2.90
C ARG A 103 -8.95 -9.25 2.38
N ALA A 104 -9.94 -9.15 3.27
CA ALA A 104 -11.30 -8.80 2.89
C ALA A 104 -11.37 -7.35 2.38
N MET A 105 -10.59 -6.42 2.93
CA MET A 105 -10.52 -5.03 2.50
C MET A 105 -10.21 -4.90 1.00
N ALA A 106 -9.09 -5.46 0.56
CA ALA A 106 -8.68 -5.38 -0.84
C ALA A 106 -9.67 -6.10 -1.77
N LYS A 107 -10.17 -7.28 -1.33
CA LYS A 107 -11.14 -8.05 -2.11
C LYS A 107 -12.49 -7.35 -2.27
N LEU A 108 -12.97 -6.61 -1.29
CA LEU A 108 -14.18 -5.79 -1.42
C LEU A 108 -13.99 -4.70 -2.47
N GLY A 109 -12.86 -3.99 -2.44
CA GLY A 109 -12.56 -2.94 -3.41
C GLY A 109 -12.49 -3.49 -4.85
N ASP A 110 -11.74 -4.57 -5.07
CA ASP A 110 -11.64 -5.25 -6.37
C ASP A 110 -13.03 -5.69 -6.88
N TYR A 111 -13.83 -6.30 -6.01
CA TYR A 111 -15.13 -6.85 -6.35
C TYR A 111 -16.16 -5.77 -6.70
N LEU A 112 -16.18 -4.67 -5.94
CA LEU A 112 -17.12 -3.57 -6.14
C LEU A 112 -16.66 -2.57 -7.21
N GLY A 113 -15.40 -2.64 -7.65
CA GLY A 113 -14.83 -1.67 -8.59
C GLY A 113 -14.79 -0.25 -8.00
N THR A 114 -14.49 -0.12 -6.71
CA THR A 114 -14.42 1.15 -5.98
C THR A 114 -13.04 1.33 -5.33
N ALA A 115 -12.71 2.55 -4.95
CA ALA A 115 -11.63 2.77 -4.00
C ALA A 115 -11.95 2.07 -2.67
N PHE A 116 -10.91 1.67 -1.93
CA PHE A 116 -11.07 1.03 -0.64
C PHE A 116 -10.10 1.59 0.40
N GLY A 117 -10.42 1.38 1.65
CA GLY A 117 -9.64 1.81 2.80
C GLY A 117 -9.95 1.00 4.04
N TYR A 118 -9.42 1.43 5.15
CA TYR A 118 -9.60 0.77 6.44
C TYR A 118 -9.96 1.77 7.54
N SER A 119 -11.05 1.51 8.26
CA SER A 119 -11.38 2.21 9.51
C SER A 119 -10.83 1.38 10.66
N ASP A 120 -9.74 1.87 11.26
CA ASP A 120 -8.85 1.11 12.14
C ASP A 120 -9.12 1.40 13.61
N HIS A 121 -9.63 0.41 14.32
CA HIS A 121 -9.87 0.42 15.76
C HIS A 121 -8.86 -0.44 16.54
N THR A 122 -7.78 -0.90 15.90
CA THR A 122 -6.70 -1.64 16.58
C THR A 122 -5.77 -0.71 17.35
N PRO A 123 -5.06 -1.19 18.38
CA PRO A 123 -3.98 -0.42 19.00
C PRO A 123 -2.79 -0.20 18.05
N GLY A 124 -2.17 0.96 18.14
CA GLY A 124 -0.95 1.27 17.38
C GLY A 124 -1.18 1.56 15.91
N ASP A 125 -0.15 1.39 15.08
CA ASP A 125 -0.08 1.79 13.68
C ASP A 125 0.14 0.65 12.69
N THR A 126 0.42 -0.55 13.18
CA THR A 126 0.78 -1.72 12.36
C THR A 126 -0.25 -2.04 11.29
N ILE A 127 -1.55 -1.99 11.65
CA ILE A 127 -2.62 -2.32 10.71
C ILE A 127 -2.81 -1.22 9.68
N ALA A 128 -2.67 0.05 10.05
CA ALA A 128 -2.71 1.17 9.11
C ALA A 128 -1.60 1.07 8.04
N VAL A 129 -0.37 0.72 8.45
CA VAL A 129 0.76 0.49 7.55
C VAL A 129 0.50 -0.70 6.62
N ALA A 130 0.03 -1.82 7.17
CA ALA A 130 -0.29 -3.01 6.39
C ALA A 130 -1.43 -2.76 5.39
N ALA A 131 -2.48 -2.04 5.80
CA ALA A 131 -3.58 -1.65 4.92
C ALA A 131 -3.09 -0.76 3.76
N THR A 132 -2.20 0.19 4.03
CA THR A 132 -1.55 1.01 3.00
C THR A 132 -0.78 0.15 2.00
N ALA A 133 0.01 -0.81 2.47
CA ALA A 133 0.76 -1.73 1.61
C ALA A 133 -0.16 -2.60 0.73
N LEU A 134 -1.38 -2.86 1.18
CA LEU A 134 -2.42 -3.58 0.41
C LEU A 134 -3.24 -2.66 -0.50
N GLY A 135 -2.93 -1.36 -0.59
CA GLY A 135 -3.56 -0.43 -1.50
C GLY A 135 -4.70 0.41 -0.91
N ALA A 136 -4.86 0.45 0.40
CA ALA A 136 -5.84 1.33 1.04
C ALA A 136 -5.60 2.80 0.66
N ARG A 137 -6.65 3.48 0.22
CA ARG A 137 -6.62 4.90 -0.18
C ARG A 137 -7.01 5.84 0.96
N VAL A 138 -7.78 5.33 1.91
CA VAL A 138 -8.27 6.07 3.08
C VAL A 138 -8.01 5.24 4.32
N LEU A 139 -7.47 5.88 5.33
CA LEU A 139 -7.33 5.31 6.68
C LEU A 139 -8.07 6.21 7.66
N GLU A 140 -8.93 5.63 8.44
CA GLU A 140 -9.66 6.29 9.51
C GLU A 140 -9.14 5.74 10.85
N LYS A 141 -8.88 6.62 11.79
CA LYS A 141 -8.30 6.25 13.09
C LYS A 141 -8.82 7.16 14.18
N HIS A 142 -9.15 6.59 15.33
CA HIS A 142 -9.47 7.37 16.52
C HIS A 142 -8.25 8.14 17.02
N PHE A 143 -8.46 9.38 17.40
CA PHE A 143 -7.44 10.30 17.87
C PHE A 143 -7.85 10.99 19.15
N THR A 144 -6.95 11.11 20.11
CA THR A 144 -7.15 11.82 21.39
C THR A 144 -5.93 12.63 21.78
N LEU A 145 -6.13 13.61 22.63
CA LEU A 145 -5.02 14.33 23.24
C LEU A 145 -4.40 13.55 24.40
N ASP A 146 -5.20 12.73 25.11
CA ASP A 146 -4.78 11.91 26.24
C ASP A 146 -5.74 10.73 26.40
N ARG A 147 -5.20 9.52 26.46
CA ARG A 147 -5.97 8.28 26.66
C ARG A 147 -6.61 8.16 28.04
N ALA A 148 -6.15 8.94 29.01
CA ALA A 148 -6.71 8.98 30.36
C ALA A 148 -7.97 9.85 30.47
N LEU A 149 -8.34 10.58 29.42
CA LEU A 149 -9.58 11.37 29.39
C LEU A 149 -10.82 10.48 29.57
N PRO A 150 -11.87 11.01 30.21
CA PRO A 150 -13.12 10.26 30.41
C PRO A 150 -13.86 10.09 29.08
N GLY A 151 -14.20 8.86 28.74
CA GLY A 151 -14.93 8.48 27.52
C GLY A 151 -14.54 7.10 27.01
N PRO A 152 -15.42 6.43 26.25
CA PRO A 152 -15.19 5.04 25.85
C PRO A 152 -14.02 4.89 24.84
N ASP A 153 -13.84 5.84 23.93
CA ASP A 153 -12.96 5.69 22.77
C ASP A 153 -11.51 6.12 23.01
N HIS A 154 -11.24 6.91 24.08
CA HIS A 154 -9.89 7.43 24.36
C HIS A 154 -8.84 6.32 24.48
N ARG A 155 -9.19 5.18 25.08
CA ARG A 155 -8.28 4.03 25.26
C ARG A 155 -7.82 3.40 23.94
N ALA A 156 -8.67 3.40 22.93
CA ALA A 156 -8.37 2.85 21.60
C ALA A 156 -7.79 3.89 20.63
N SER A 157 -7.69 5.15 21.06
CA SER A 157 -7.25 6.26 20.22
C SER A 157 -5.74 6.42 20.20
N LEU A 158 -5.20 6.99 19.12
CA LEU A 158 -3.81 7.43 19.05
C LEU A 158 -3.64 8.80 19.70
N GLU A 159 -2.54 8.99 20.42
CA GLU A 159 -2.09 10.29 20.87
C GLU A 159 -1.27 11.03 19.79
N PRO A 160 -1.02 12.35 19.92
CA PRO A 160 -0.38 13.14 18.87
C PRO A 160 0.95 12.59 18.35
N GLY A 161 1.80 12.09 19.25
CA GLY A 161 3.10 11.49 18.90
C GLY A 161 2.94 10.23 18.07
N GLU A 162 1.98 9.38 18.40
CA GLU A 162 1.68 8.13 17.72
C GLU A 162 1.03 8.37 16.36
N LEU A 163 0.10 9.32 16.26
CA LEU A 163 -0.48 9.72 14.99
C LEU A 163 0.60 10.23 14.02
N LYS A 164 1.53 11.04 14.51
CA LYS A 164 2.68 11.50 13.71
C LYS A 164 3.54 10.33 13.24
N ALA A 165 3.85 9.37 14.12
CA ALA A 165 4.62 8.18 13.78
C ALA A 165 3.91 7.33 12.72
N MET A 166 2.60 7.08 12.89
CA MET A 166 1.77 6.37 11.93
C MET A 166 1.79 7.03 10.55
N VAL A 167 1.53 8.34 10.47
CA VAL A 167 1.55 9.07 9.20
C VAL A 167 2.93 8.98 8.53
N THR A 168 4.01 9.12 9.31
CA THR A 168 5.38 8.98 8.78
C THR A 168 5.62 7.58 8.23
N ALA A 169 5.23 6.53 8.96
CA ALA A 169 5.37 5.14 8.51
C ALA A 169 4.56 4.85 7.24
N ILE A 170 3.34 5.39 7.14
CA ILE A 170 2.51 5.30 5.94
C ILE A 170 3.22 5.95 4.74
N ARG A 171 3.74 7.17 4.87
CA ARG A 171 4.46 7.87 3.78
C ARG A 171 5.72 7.13 3.35
N HIS A 172 6.46 6.53 4.28
CA HIS A 172 7.59 5.65 3.96
C HIS A 172 7.16 4.39 3.21
N THR A 173 6.03 3.79 3.62
CA THR A 173 5.46 2.63 2.94
C THR A 173 5.07 2.97 1.50
N GLU A 174 4.37 4.07 1.26
CA GLU A 174 3.99 4.54 -0.08
C GLU A 174 5.22 4.73 -0.99
N GLN A 175 6.30 5.32 -0.46
CA GLN A 175 7.56 5.47 -1.19
C GLN A 175 8.23 4.12 -1.49
N ALA A 176 8.15 3.18 -0.55
CA ALA A 176 8.80 1.88 -0.67
C ALA A 176 8.06 0.91 -1.60
N LEU A 177 6.78 1.11 -1.84
CA LEU A 177 6.00 0.27 -2.77
C LEU A 177 6.54 0.31 -4.20
N GLY A 178 7.04 1.45 -4.65
CA GLY A 178 7.62 1.61 -5.98
C GLY A 178 6.62 1.33 -7.12
N ASP A 179 7.18 0.85 -8.23
CA ASP A 179 6.44 0.30 -9.36
C ASP A 179 6.62 -1.23 -9.45
N GLU A 180 5.96 -1.96 -10.19
CA GLU A 180 6.05 -3.42 -10.27
C GLU A 180 7.28 -3.91 -11.06
N THR A 181 8.13 -3.01 -11.55
CA THR A 181 9.23 -3.34 -12.46
C THR A 181 10.46 -3.78 -11.69
N LYS A 182 10.88 -5.04 -11.81
CA LYS A 182 12.12 -5.53 -11.22
C LYS A 182 13.34 -5.14 -12.05
N GLN A 183 13.96 -4.04 -11.69
CA GLN A 183 15.22 -3.54 -12.30
C GLN A 183 16.16 -3.05 -11.19
N PRO A 184 17.47 -2.93 -11.47
CA PRO A 184 18.38 -2.31 -10.54
C PRO A 184 17.98 -0.86 -10.26
N SER A 185 17.93 -0.49 -8.99
CA SER A 185 17.70 0.91 -8.60
C SER A 185 18.93 1.78 -8.91
N PRO A 186 18.75 3.10 -9.02
CA PRO A 186 19.90 4.01 -9.22
C PRO A 186 20.99 3.86 -8.15
N SER A 187 20.61 3.53 -6.91
CA SER A 187 21.54 3.28 -5.81
C SER A 187 22.37 2.00 -5.97
N GLU A 188 21.86 1.00 -6.74
CA GLU A 188 22.52 -0.29 -6.98
C GLU A 188 23.43 -0.29 -8.20
N GLU A 189 23.27 0.64 -9.16
CA GLU A 189 24.01 0.61 -10.43
C GLU A 189 25.53 0.59 -10.22
N LYS A 190 26.06 1.40 -9.30
CA LYS A 190 27.49 1.39 -8.95
C LYS A 190 27.94 0.06 -8.35
N ASN A 191 27.08 -0.61 -7.59
CA ASN A 191 27.40 -1.87 -6.94
C ASN A 191 27.41 -3.05 -7.93
N LYS A 192 26.63 -2.96 -9.00
CA LYS A 192 26.51 -3.95 -10.04
C LYS A 192 27.88 -4.24 -10.69
N ILE A 193 28.66 -3.20 -11.01
CA ILE A 193 29.99 -3.35 -11.58
C ILE A 193 30.95 -4.01 -10.58
N ILE A 194 30.93 -3.56 -9.34
CA ILE A 194 31.88 -4.02 -8.31
C ILE A 194 31.54 -5.43 -7.82
N ALA A 195 30.27 -5.73 -7.63
CA ALA A 195 29.81 -6.95 -6.96
C ALA A 195 29.61 -8.14 -7.90
N ARG A 196 29.23 -7.91 -9.16
CA ARG A 196 29.11 -8.98 -10.15
C ARG A 196 30.47 -9.46 -10.61
N LYS A 197 30.49 -10.59 -11.33
CA LYS A 197 31.73 -11.25 -11.77
C LYS A 197 31.87 -11.21 -13.28
N SER A 198 33.10 -11.36 -13.76
CA SER A 198 33.46 -11.67 -15.12
C SER A 198 34.12 -13.04 -15.23
N LEU A 199 34.10 -13.66 -16.40
CA LEU A 199 34.90 -14.83 -16.70
C LEU A 199 36.37 -14.41 -16.82
N VAL A 200 37.25 -15.15 -16.11
CA VAL A 200 38.70 -14.94 -16.11
C VAL A 200 39.42 -16.29 -16.25
N ALA A 201 40.68 -16.24 -16.69
CA ALA A 201 41.53 -17.42 -16.67
C ALA A 201 41.83 -17.82 -15.23
N ALA A 202 41.57 -19.08 -14.88
CA ALA A 202 41.89 -19.64 -13.57
C ALA A 202 43.39 -20.04 -13.40
N LYS A 203 44.07 -20.14 -14.55
CA LYS A 203 45.49 -20.43 -14.70
C LYS A 203 45.91 -19.93 -16.09
N PRO A 204 47.21 -19.77 -16.43
CA PRO A 204 47.62 -19.37 -17.76
C PRO A 204 47.08 -20.31 -18.85
N ILE A 205 46.56 -19.72 -19.94
CA ILE A 205 46.00 -20.42 -21.10
C ILE A 205 46.74 -19.92 -22.34
N ARG A 206 47.25 -20.85 -23.17
CA ARG A 206 47.95 -20.49 -24.41
C ARG A 206 46.98 -20.33 -25.60
N ALA A 207 47.36 -19.52 -26.56
CA ALA A 207 46.70 -19.46 -27.84
C ALA A 207 46.52 -20.86 -28.43
N GLY A 208 45.29 -21.17 -28.91
CA GLY A 208 44.95 -22.49 -29.44
C GLY A 208 44.49 -23.52 -28.42
N GLU A 209 44.65 -23.29 -27.11
CA GLU A 209 44.09 -24.17 -26.08
C GLU A 209 42.54 -24.00 -25.99
N ARG A 210 41.84 -25.04 -25.60
CA ARG A 210 40.40 -24.96 -25.37
C ARG A 210 40.09 -24.44 -23.96
N PHE A 211 39.08 -23.56 -23.87
CA PHE A 211 38.50 -23.17 -22.60
C PHE A 211 37.76 -24.34 -21.97
N THR A 212 38.10 -24.66 -20.71
CA THR A 212 37.54 -25.77 -19.95
C THR A 212 37.16 -25.33 -18.53
N PRO A 213 36.36 -26.10 -17.79
CA PRO A 213 36.03 -25.77 -16.40
C PRO A 213 37.27 -25.68 -15.48
N GLU A 214 38.40 -26.28 -15.86
CA GLU A 214 39.62 -26.29 -15.08
C GLU A 214 40.52 -25.05 -15.34
N ASN A 215 40.34 -24.36 -16.47
CA ASN A 215 41.16 -23.21 -16.83
C ASN A 215 40.40 -21.89 -16.90
N VAL A 216 39.05 -21.90 -16.74
CA VAL A 216 38.21 -20.70 -16.66
C VAL A 216 37.51 -20.66 -15.31
N THR A 217 37.38 -19.47 -14.74
CA THR A 217 36.66 -19.23 -13.49
C THR A 217 35.94 -17.89 -13.52
N ALA A 218 35.24 -17.55 -12.46
CA ALA A 218 34.50 -16.27 -12.35
C ALA A 218 34.99 -15.46 -11.14
N LYS A 219 35.54 -14.28 -11.39
CA LYS A 219 36.01 -13.32 -10.36
C LYS A 219 35.39 -11.94 -10.57
N ARG A 220 35.33 -11.15 -9.50
CA ARG A 220 34.98 -9.72 -9.56
C ARG A 220 36.14 -8.92 -10.15
N PRO A 221 35.86 -7.76 -10.81
CA PRO A 221 34.58 -7.08 -11.08
C PRO A 221 33.88 -7.54 -12.36
N ALA A 222 32.70 -6.97 -12.64
CA ALA A 222 31.92 -7.25 -13.85
C ALA A 222 32.33 -6.32 -15.02
N THR A 223 33.61 -6.34 -15.39
CA THR A 223 34.17 -5.51 -16.48
C THR A 223 34.40 -6.30 -17.78
N GLY A 224 34.22 -7.62 -17.75
CA GLY A 224 34.36 -8.50 -18.91
C GLY A 224 33.13 -9.36 -19.18
N LEU A 225 33.32 -10.52 -19.81
CA LEU A 225 32.22 -11.44 -20.14
C LEU A 225 31.50 -11.93 -18.88
N SER A 226 30.18 -11.82 -18.89
CA SER A 226 29.35 -12.32 -17.79
C SER A 226 29.52 -13.83 -17.62
N PRO A 227 29.61 -14.36 -16.37
CA PRO A 227 29.60 -15.79 -16.11
C PRO A 227 28.37 -16.53 -16.64
N MET A 228 27.27 -15.84 -16.91
CA MET A 228 26.09 -16.41 -17.57
C MET A 228 26.39 -16.87 -19.00
N ARG A 229 27.52 -16.41 -19.58
CA ARG A 229 28.04 -16.84 -20.89
C ARG A 229 28.96 -18.07 -20.79
N TRP A 230 28.96 -18.77 -19.63
CA TRP A 230 29.83 -19.91 -19.37
C TRP A 230 29.80 -20.96 -20.47
N MET A 231 28.63 -21.40 -20.87
CA MET A 231 28.48 -22.43 -21.91
C MET A 231 28.84 -21.93 -23.32
N ASP A 232 28.82 -20.62 -23.55
CA ASP A 232 29.23 -20.02 -24.81
C ASP A 232 30.77 -19.99 -24.96
N VAL A 233 31.46 -20.00 -23.81
CA VAL A 233 32.93 -19.93 -23.75
C VAL A 233 33.56 -21.34 -23.75
N LEU A 234 33.04 -22.27 -22.98
CA LEU A 234 33.59 -23.62 -22.87
C LEU A 234 33.64 -24.33 -24.24
N GLY A 235 34.77 -25.00 -24.47
CA GLY A 235 35.03 -25.73 -25.70
C GLY A 235 35.52 -24.87 -26.87
N ARG A 236 35.43 -23.52 -26.77
CA ARG A 236 36.04 -22.62 -27.75
C ARG A 236 37.55 -22.60 -27.60
N THR A 237 38.23 -22.23 -28.65
CA THR A 237 39.70 -22.10 -28.68
C THR A 237 40.09 -20.69 -28.25
N ALA A 238 41.10 -20.57 -27.40
CA ALA A 238 41.66 -19.29 -26.98
C ALA A 238 42.28 -18.56 -28.16
N PRO A 239 41.84 -17.34 -28.48
CA PRO A 239 42.34 -16.60 -29.64
C PRO A 239 43.77 -16.06 -29.42
N ARG A 240 44.21 -15.96 -28.18
CA ARG A 240 45.55 -15.51 -27.74
C ARG A 240 45.93 -16.15 -26.42
N ASP A 241 47.12 -15.85 -25.95
CA ASP A 241 47.53 -16.21 -24.58
C ASP A 241 46.75 -15.37 -23.55
N PHE A 242 46.39 -16.00 -22.41
CA PHE A 242 45.80 -15.37 -21.25
C PHE A 242 46.64 -15.66 -20.00
N ALA A 243 46.99 -14.65 -19.26
CA ALA A 243 47.57 -14.79 -17.95
C ALA A 243 46.53 -15.22 -16.93
N GLU A 244 46.96 -15.79 -15.78
CA GLU A 244 46.08 -16.06 -14.68
C GLU A 244 45.34 -14.79 -14.21
N GLU A 245 44.06 -14.85 -13.93
CA GLU A 245 43.15 -13.78 -13.56
C GLU A 245 42.82 -12.80 -14.70
N GLU A 246 43.37 -12.97 -15.89
CA GLU A 246 43.01 -12.15 -17.03
C GLU A 246 41.59 -12.41 -17.53
N LEU A 247 40.89 -11.33 -17.96
CA LEU A 247 39.54 -11.41 -18.51
C LEU A 247 39.49 -12.26 -19.77
N ILE A 248 38.57 -13.21 -19.84
CA ILE A 248 38.35 -14.00 -21.07
C ILE A 248 37.68 -13.14 -22.14
N GLU A 249 38.24 -13.20 -23.34
CA GLU A 249 37.73 -12.65 -24.60
C GLU A 249 37.48 -13.79 -25.59
N LEU A 250 36.52 -13.59 -26.56
CA LEU A 250 36.16 -14.56 -27.60
C LEU A 250 36.46 -14.05 -28.97
#